data_7e6993edc47b25c47492506595b48e92
#
_entry.id   7e6993edc47b25c47492506595b48e92
#
_cell.length_a   1.000
_cell.length_b   1.000
_cell.length_c   1.000
_cell.angle_alpha   90.00
_cell.angle_beta   90.00
_cell.angle_gamma   90.00
#
_symmetry.space_group_name_H-M   'P 1'
#
loop_
_entity.id
_entity.type
_entity.pdbx_description
1 polymer ?
#
loop_
_entity_poly.entity_id
_entity_poly.type
_entity_poly.pdbx_seq_one_letter_code
_entity_poly.pdbx_strand_id
1 'polypeptide(L)'
;LIRNLLKSTNARVFNFDKMGLVSDSQSINTLLKSNPEYQNRYDFFELNLENYTKLSEIFNEISPDIVFHLAAESHVDRSIDNPLNFLNSNIVGTYNLIETVREFLKVKQTNNFRLIHISTDEVFGSLGKSGKFNEKTRYDPKSPYSASKACSDHLVRAWRHTYNLPFTVTNCSNNFGPWQFPEKLIPLTILKIL
;
A
#
# COMPACT_ATOMS: atom_id res chain seq x y z
N LEU A 1 9.46 -1.40 4.60
CA LEU A 1 8.65 -1.30 5.81
C LEU A 1 8.80 -2.55 6.68
N ILE A 2 8.42 -3.77 6.22
CA ILE A 2 8.45 -5.03 7.00
C ILE A 2 9.80 -5.25 7.67
N ARG A 3 10.91 -5.12 6.91
CA ARG A 3 12.28 -5.27 7.45
C ARG A 3 12.56 -4.33 8.62
N ASN A 4 12.09 -3.09 8.55
CA ASN A 4 12.26 -2.12 9.63
C ASN A 4 11.37 -2.45 10.84
N LEU A 5 10.12 -2.86 10.61
CA LEU A 5 9.23 -3.26 11.69
C LEU A 5 9.81 -4.44 12.49
N LEU A 6 10.26 -5.49 11.80
CA LEU A 6 10.85 -6.66 12.46
C LEU A 6 12.15 -6.34 13.22
N LYS A 7 12.98 -5.41 12.70
CA LYS A 7 14.25 -5.02 13.32
C LYS A 7 14.09 -4.04 14.49
N SER A 8 13.15 -3.12 14.38
CA SER A 8 13.09 -1.95 15.29
C SER A 8 11.92 -1.99 16.28
N THR A 9 11.06 -3.00 16.19
CA THR A 9 9.89 -3.13 17.07
C THR A 9 9.66 -4.58 17.47
N ASN A 10 8.76 -4.80 18.43
CA ASN A 10 8.27 -6.14 18.82
C ASN A 10 6.93 -6.49 18.12
N ALA A 11 6.52 -5.75 17.10
CA ALA A 11 5.27 -5.99 16.40
C ALA A 11 5.24 -7.36 15.72
N ARG A 12 4.09 -8.02 15.74
CA ARG A 12 3.77 -9.12 14.85
C ARG A 12 3.32 -8.54 13.51
N VAL A 13 3.89 -9.01 12.42
CA VAL A 13 3.69 -8.48 11.07
C VAL A 13 2.96 -9.50 10.22
N PHE A 14 1.79 -9.14 9.73
CA PHE A 14 1.00 -9.90 8.77
C PHE A 14 1.15 -9.24 7.41
N ASN A 15 1.76 -9.92 6.46
CA ASN A 15 2.01 -9.39 5.12
C ASN A 15 1.03 -9.98 4.11
N PHE A 16 0.22 -9.14 3.50
CA PHE A 16 -0.71 -9.50 2.43
C PHE A 16 -0.16 -9.01 1.10
N ASP A 17 0.01 -9.90 0.14
CA ASP A 17 0.42 -9.56 -1.22
C ASP A 17 -0.28 -10.52 -2.21
N LYS A 18 -0.72 -10.02 -3.36
CA LYS A 18 -1.32 -10.86 -4.40
C LYS A 18 -0.29 -11.64 -5.23
N MET A 19 0.99 -11.44 -4.95
CA MET A 19 2.13 -12.03 -5.68
C MET A 19 2.04 -11.77 -7.20
N GLY A 20 1.91 -10.50 -7.54
CA GLY A 20 1.90 -10.07 -8.93
C GLY A 20 3.29 -10.13 -9.58
N LEU A 21 3.38 -9.66 -10.83
CA LEU A 21 4.57 -9.77 -11.69
C LEU A 21 5.88 -9.23 -11.05
N VAL A 22 5.76 -8.20 -10.21
CA VAL A 22 6.92 -7.53 -9.58
C VAL A 22 7.08 -7.89 -8.10
N SER A 23 6.24 -8.78 -7.60
CA SER A 23 6.30 -9.22 -6.20
C SER A 23 7.44 -10.22 -6.01
N ASP A 24 8.22 -10.04 -4.95
CA ASP A 24 9.31 -10.93 -4.58
C ASP A 24 9.39 -11.07 -3.06
N SER A 25 9.25 -12.29 -2.59
CA SER A 25 9.41 -12.65 -1.17
C SER A 25 10.87 -12.86 -0.75
N GLN A 26 11.83 -12.91 -1.68
CA GLN A 26 13.21 -13.29 -1.43
C GLN A 26 13.88 -12.37 -0.40
N SER A 27 13.59 -11.07 -0.45
CA SER A 27 14.15 -10.09 0.49
C SER A 27 13.73 -10.37 1.95
N ILE A 28 12.50 -10.79 2.17
CA ILE A 28 11.99 -11.14 3.51
C ILE A 28 12.48 -12.54 3.91
N ASN A 29 12.42 -13.50 3.01
CA ASN A 29 12.91 -14.85 3.26
C ASN A 29 14.39 -14.85 3.67
N THR A 30 15.24 -14.03 3.02
CA THR A 30 16.64 -13.85 3.38
C THR A 30 16.79 -13.25 4.78
N LEU A 31 15.97 -12.26 5.13
CA LEU A 31 15.97 -11.66 6.47
C LEU A 31 15.61 -12.69 7.54
N LEU A 32 14.54 -13.47 7.32
CA LEU A 32 14.06 -14.49 8.28
C LEU A 32 15.06 -15.63 8.45
N LYS A 33 15.74 -16.06 7.38
CA LYS A 33 16.81 -17.06 7.47
C LYS A 33 17.99 -16.57 8.30
N SER A 34 18.35 -15.29 8.18
CA SER A 34 19.46 -14.69 8.92
C SER A 34 19.09 -14.29 10.36
N ASN A 35 17.81 -14.27 10.71
CA ASN A 35 17.30 -13.86 12.02
C ASN A 35 16.10 -14.74 12.40
N PRO A 36 16.35 -15.99 12.85
CA PRO A 36 15.27 -16.94 13.15
C PRO A 36 14.25 -16.45 14.18
N GLU A 37 14.65 -15.55 15.08
CA GLU A 37 13.78 -14.93 16.08
C GLU A 37 12.64 -14.12 15.48
N TYR A 38 12.76 -13.68 14.21
CA TYR A 38 11.68 -12.93 13.53
C TYR A 38 10.59 -13.86 12.97
N GLN A 39 10.87 -15.17 12.80
CA GLN A 39 9.92 -16.11 12.21
C GLN A 39 8.61 -16.20 12.99
N ASN A 40 8.68 -16.14 14.33
CA ASN A 40 7.49 -16.19 15.18
C ASN A 40 6.66 -14.89 15.18
N ARG A 41 7.15 -13.86 14.49
CA ARG A 41 6.50 -12.53 14.41
C ARG A 41 6.13 -12.13 12.99
N TYR A 42 6.24 -13.04 12.02
CA TYR A 42 5.93 -12.75 10.62
C TYR A 42 5.09 -13.86 10.01
N ASP A 43 3.96 -13.46 9.46
CA ASP A 43 3.08 -14.33 8.69
C ASP A 43 2.85 -13.73 7.30
N PHE A 44 2.81 -14.58 6.28
CA PHE A 44 2.53 -14.19 4.90
C PHE A 44 1.22 -14.80 4.42
N PHE A 45 0.40 -13.98 3.79
CA PHE A 45 -0.86 -14.39 3.16
C PHE A 45 -0.83 -13.97 1.68
N GLU A 46 -0.87 -14.94 0.78
CA GLU A 46 -1.13 -14.66 -0.62
C GLU A 46 -2.62 -14.31 -0.79
N LEU A 47 -2.87 -13.02 -0.96
CA LEU A 47 -4.22 -12.48 -0.97
C LEU A 47 -4.35 -11.30 -1.94
N ASN A 48 -5.29 -11.41 -2.88
CA ASN A 48 -5.75 -10.29 -3.68
C ASN A 48 -6.87 -9.54 -2.94
N LEU A 49 -6.71 -8.23 -2.72
CA LEU A 49 -7.71 -7.37 -2.06
C LEU A 49 -9.06 -7.32 -2.81
N GLU A 50 -9.11 -7.72 -4.07
CA GLU A 50 -10.36 -7.88 -4.82
C GLU A 50 -11.24 -8.99 -4.24
N ASN A 51 -10.66 -9.96 -3.53
CA ASN A 51 -11.40 -11.02 -2.83
C ASN A 51 -11.85 -10.55 -1.43
N TYR A 52 -12.96 -9.82 -1.39
CA TYR A 52 -13.53 -9.25 -0.17
C TYR A 52 -13.77 -10.30 0.94
N THR A 53 -14.33 -11.44 0.58
CA THR A 53 -14.69 -12.51 1.55
C THR A 53 -13.45 -13.00 2.29
N LYS A 54 -12.43 -13.43 1.53
CA LYS A 54 -11.18 -13.95 2.11
C LYS A 54 -10.44 -12.86 2.92
N LEU A 55 -10.44 -11.62 2.42
CA LEU A 55 -9.85 -10.48 3.14
C LEU A 55 -10.54 -10.28 4.50
N SER A 56 -11.87 -10.26 4.52
CA SER A 56 -12.66 -10.06 5.74
C SER A 56 -12.46 -11.19 6.76
N GLU A 57 -12.45 -12.44 6.31
CA GLU A 57 -12.19 -13.61 7.17
C GLU A 57 -10.84 -13.51 7.86
N ILE A 58 -9.75 -13.34 7.08
CA ILE A 58 -8.38 -13.26 7.64
C ILE A 58 -8.23 -12.02 8.53
N PHE A 59 -8.80 -10.87 8.11
CA PHE A 59 -8.71 -9.64 8.87
C PHE A 59 -9.34 -9.76 10.26
N ASN A 60 -10.49 -10.42 10.36
CA ASN A 60 -11.14 -10.69 11.65
C ASN A 60 -10.36 -11.69 12.52
N GLU A 61 -9.75 -12.70 11.91
CA GLU A 61 -8.91 -13.67 12.60
C GLU A 61 -7.69 -13.00 13.25
N ILE A 62 -6.94 -12.21 12.48
CA ILE A 62 -5.71 -11.56 12.97
C ILE A 62 -5.95 -10.35 13.86
N SER A 63 -7.11 -9.69 13.72
CA SER A 63 -7.50 -8.51 14.51
C SER A 63 -6.38 -7.45 14.63
N PRO A 64 -5.96 -6.81 13.55
CA PRO A 64 -4.80 -5.92 13.56
C PRO A 64 -5.06 -4.62 14.32
N ASP A 65 -4.00 -4.05 14.91
CA ASP A 65 -4.02 -2.71 15.52
C ASP A 65 -3.71 -1.62 14.49
N ILE A 66 -2.82 -1.92 13.54
CA ILE A 66 -2.39 -0.96 12.51
C ILE A 66 -2.39 -1.64 11.15
N VAL A 67 -2.91 -0.94 10.15
CA VAL A 67 -2.87 -1.35 8.75
C VAL A 67 -2.07 -0.32 7.95
N PHE A 68 -1.03 -0.77 7.27
CA PHE A 68 -0.34 0.00 6.23
C PHE A 68 -0.80 -0.49 4.87
N HIS A 69 -1.57 0.32 4.17
CA HIS A 69 -2.07 -0.01 2.83
C HIS A 69 -1.10 0.50 1.76
N LEU A 70 -0.17 -0.38 1.36
CA LEU A 70 0.80 -0.14 0.29
C LEU A 70 0.44 -0.91 -1.00
N ALA A 71 -0.52 -1.84 -0.90
CA ALA A 71 -0.91 -2.66 -2.05
C ALA A 71 -1.46 -1.78 -3.18
N ALA A 72 -0.80 -1.82 -4.33
CA ALA A 72 -1.21 -1.09 -5.52
C ALA A 72 -0.46 -1.60 -6.76
N GLU A 73 -1.09 -1.51 -7.92
CA GLU A 73 -0.35 -1.43 -9.18
C GLU A 73 0.26 -0.03 -9.30
N SER A 74 1.55 0.08 -9.64
CA SER A 74 2.30 1.35 -9.49
C SER A 74 3.18 1.75 -10.68
N HIS A 75 3.14 1.01 -11.79
CA HIS A 75 3.96 1.32 -12.96
C HIS A 75 3.16 2.14 -13.98
N VAL A 76 3.56 3.40 -14.21
CA VAL A 76 2.81 4.35 -15.06
C VAL A 76 2.61 3.80 -16.47
N ASP A 77 3.67 3.34 -17.15
CA ASP A 77 3.56 2.85 -18.53
C ASP A 77 2.60 1.65 -18.63
N ARG A 78 2.68 0.69 -17.70
CA ARG A 78 1.73 -0.42 -17.64
C ARG A 78 0.29 0.03 -17.39
N SER A 79 0.08 1.17 -16.74
CA SER A 79 -1.26 1.72 -16.54
C SER A 79 -1.87 2.25 -17.86
N ILE A 80 -1.03 2.64 -18.79
CA ILE A 80 -1.47 3.06 -20.13
C ILE A 80 -1.88 1.84 -20.96
N ASP A 81 -1.06 0.77 -20.91
CA ASP A 81 -1.31 -0.45 -21.68
C ASP A 81 -2.50 -1.27 -21.14
N ASN A 82 -2.65 -1.33 -19.82
CA ASN A 82 -3.72 -2.11 -19.16
C ASN A 82 -4.32 -1.38 -17.96
N PRO A 83 -5.12 -0.34 -18.17
CA PRO A 83 -5.66 0.48 -17.08
C PRO A 83 -6.62 -0.29 -16.16
N LEU A 84 -7.31 -1.34 -16.64
CA LEU A 84 -8.28 -2.08 -15.85
C LEU A 84 -7.66 -2.74 -14.61
N ASN A 85 -6.44 -3.27 -14.72
CA ASN A 85 -5.74 -3.85 -13.58
C ASN A 85 -5.49 -2.80 -12.47
N PHE A 86 -5.24 -1.56 -12.86
CA PHE A 86 -5.04 -0.45 -11.91
C PHE A 86 -6.35 -0.04 -11.23
N LEU A 87 -7.46 -0.02 -11.96
CA LEU A 87 -8.78 0.25 -11.38
C LEU A 87 -9.16 -0.84 -10.37
N ASN A 88 -9.01 -2.10 -10.74
CA ASN A 88 -9.32 -3.23 -9.86
C ASN A 88 -8.44 -3.23 -8.61
N SER A 89 -7.11 -3.21 -8.76
CA SER A 89 -6.21 -3.23 -7.62
C SER A 89 -6.31 -1.98 -6.74
N ASN A 90 -6.26 -0.80 -7.36
CA ASN A 90 -6.10 0.44 -6.60
C ASN A 90 -7.43 1.01 -6.10
N ILE A 91 -8.53 0.83 -6.83
CA ILE A 91 -9.85 1.36 -6.45
C ILE A 91 -10.67 0.28 -5.76
N VAL A 92 -10.95 -0.84 -6.44
CA VAL A 92 -11.78 -1.92 -5.87
C VAL A 92 -11.09 -2.56 -4.67
N GLY A 93 -9.80 -2.86 -4.77
CA GLY A 93 -9.01 -3.39 -3.65
C GLY A 93 -8.99 -2.45 -2.45
N THR A 94 -8.83 -1.14 -2.66
CA THR A 94 -8.91 -0.14 -1.58
C THR A 94 -10.31 -0.08 -0.98
N TYR A 95 -11.36 -0.06 -1.81
CA TYR A 95 -12.75 -0.11 -1.34
C TYR A 95 -13.00 -1.32 -0.44
N ASN A 96 -12.62 -2.51 -0.88
CA ASN A 96 -12.78 -3.74 -0.10
C ASN A 96 -12.05 -3.66 1.24
N LEU A 97 -10.82 -3.14 1.26
CA LEU A 97 -10.06 -2.99 2.49
C LEU A 97 -10.74 -2.02 3.48
N ILE A 98 -11.14 -0.83 3.02
CA ILE A 98 -11.76 0.18 3.92
C ILE A 98 -13.14 -0.26 4.42
N GLU A 99 -13.91 -1.05 3.62
CA GLU A 99 -15.15 -1.67 4.07
C GLU A 99 -14.89 -2.78 5.10
N THR A 100 -13.88 -3.63 4.87
CA THR A 100 -13.46 -4.64 5.85
C THR A 100 -13.10 -3.99 7.18
N VAL A 101 -12.32 -2.89 7.15
CA VAL A 101 -11.97 -2.13 8.37
C VAL A 101 -13.21 -1.53 9.03
N ARG A 102 -14.13 -0.98 8.25
CA ARG A 102 -15.36 -0.39 8.77
C ARG A 102 -16.19 -1.44 9.54
N GLU A 103 -16.43 -2.60 8.94
CA GLU A 103 -17.18 -3.68 9.59
C GLU A 103 -16.44 -4.23 10.82
N PHE A 104 -15.13 -4.43 10.73
CA PHE A 104 -14.29 -4.84 11.85
C PHE A 104 -14.40 -3.90 13.05
N LEU A 105 -14.30 -2.58 12.83
CA LEU A 105 -14.38 -1.59 13.91
C LEU A 105 -15.75 -1.46 14.53
N LYS A 106 -16.84 -1.73 13.81
CA LYS A 106 -18.19 -1.81 14.37
C LYS A 106 -18.29 -2.90 15.45
N VAL A 107 -17.62 -4.04 15.23
CA VAL A 107 -17.63 -5.18 16.16
C VAL A 107 -16.64 -4.97 17.31
N LYS A 108 -15.41 -4.58 16.99
CA LYS A 108 -14.31 -4.48 17.98
C LYS A 108 -14.39 -3.26 18.90
N GLN A 109 -15.03 -2.17 18.45
CA GLN A 109 -15.19 -0.92 19.22
C GLN A 109 -13.89 -0.43 19.87
N THR A 110 -12.77 -0.52 19.12
CA THR A 110 -11.45 -0.11 19.62
C THR A 110 -11.08 1.28 19.15
N ASN A 111 -10.45 2.09 20.01
CA ASN A 111 -9.93 3.42 19.70
C ASN A 111 -8.45 3.38 19.26
N ASN A 112 -7.78 2.23 19.37
CA ASN A 112 -6.34 2.11 19.12
C ASN A 112 -6.00 1.75 17.67
N PHE A 113 -6.99 1.42 16.86
CA PHE A 113 -6.78 1.08 15.44
C PHE A 113 -6.34 2.29 14.62
N ARG A 114 -5.47 2.06 13.62
CA ARG A 114 -5.09 3.05 12.60
C ARG A 114 -4.95 2.39 11.24
N LEU A 115 -5.48 3.04 10.20
CA LEU A 115 -5.18 2.72 8.79
C LEU A 115 -4.37 3.86 8.19
N ILE A 116 -3.23 3.53 7.61
CA ILE A 116 -2.33 4.45 6.92
C ILE A 116 -2.32 4.07 5.45
N HIS A 117 -3.00 4.87 4.63
CA HIS A 117 -3.05 4.70 3.19
C HIS A 117 -1.86 5.42 2.54
N ILE A 118 -1.05 4.65 1.83
CA ILE A 118 0.14 5.19 1.14
C ILE A 118 -0.26 5.54 -0.29
N SER A 119 -0.30 6.85 -0.56
CA SER A 119 -0.53 7.41 -1.88
C SER A 119 0.77 7.95 -2.49
N THR A 120 0.65 8.77 -3.51
CA THR A 120 1.76 9.31 -4.31
C THR A 120 1.58 10.80 -4.51
N ASP A 121 2.66 11.53 -4.73
CA ASP A 121 2.64 12.92 -5.16
C ASP A 121 2.13 13.09 -6.61
N GLU A 122 2.13 12.05 -7.41
CA GLU A 122 1.61 12.07 -8.78
C GLU A 122 0.11 12.40 -8.86
N VAL A 123 -0.64 12.28 -7.76
CA VAL A 123 -2.03 12.72 -7.70
C VAL A 123 -2.19 14.24 -7.84
N PHE A 124 -1.13 15.00 -7.58
CA PHE A 124 -1.11 16.46 -7.71
C PHE A 124 -0.73 16.95 -9.12
N GLY A 125 -0.37 16.05 -10.03
CA GLY A 125 0.07 16.39 -11.37
C GLY A 125 1.54 16.77 -11.45
N SER A 126 1.86 17.80 -12.24
CA SER A 126 3.23 18.23 -12.48
C SER A 126 3.50 19.58 -11.86
N LEU A 127 4.65 19.70 -11.18
CA LEU A 127 5.20 20.99 -10.79
C LEU A 127 5.75 21.72 -12.05
N GLY A 128 5.64 23.03 -12.05
CA GLY A 128 6.34 23.86 -13.02
C GLY A 128 7.88 23.86 -12.78
N LYS A 129 8.55 24.97 -13.17
CA LYS A 129 10.00 25.12 -13.00
C LYS A 129 10.43 25.22 -11.50
N SER A 130 9.51 25.50 -10.61
CA SER A 130 9.77 25.67 -9.18
C SER A 130 8.47 25.39 -8.37
N GLY A 131 8.60 25.22 -7.06
CA GLY A 131 7.50 24.99 -6.15
C GLY A 131 7.59 23.66 -5.43
N LYS A 132 6.57 23.39 -4.61
CA LYS A 132 6.39 22.14 -3.85
C LYS A 132 4.92 21.83 -3.73
N PHE A 133 4.56 20.55 -3.76
CA PHE A 133 3.25 20.11 -3.34
C PHE A 133 3.09 20.21 -1.83
N ASN A 134 1.87 20.41 -1.38
CA ASN A 134 1.48 20.36 0.03
C ASN A 134 0.03 19.83 0.16
N GLU A 135 -0.45 19.71 1.38
CA GLU A 135 -1.77 19.12 1.69
C GLU A 135 -2.95 19.92 1.13
N LYS A 136 -2.75 21.17 0.70
CA LYS A 136 -3.75 22.04 0.08
C LYS A 136 -3.68 22.05 -1.44
N THR A 137 -2.67 21.39 -2.02
CA THR A 137 -2.52 21.29 -3.47
C THR A 137 -3.70 20.53 -4.05
N ARG A 138 -4.30 21.07 -5.13
CA ARG A 138 -5.42 20.41 -5.83
C ARG A 138 -4.90 19.16 -6.54
N TYR A 139 -5.73 18.13 -6.57
CA TYR A 139 -5.46 16.94 -7.37
C TYR A 139 -5.62 17.25 -8.86
N ASP A 140 -4.64 16.82 -9.65
CA ASP A 140 -4.59 16.97 -11.10
C ASP A 140 -3.85 15.77 -11.76
N PRO A 141 -4.32 14.52 -11.52
CA PRO A 141 -3.64 13.31 -12.01
C PRO A 141 -3.61 13.28 -13.54
N LYS A 142 -2.46 12.86 -14.12
CA LYS A 142 -2.22 12.88 -15.58
C LYS A 142 -2.03 11.48 -16.19
N SER A 143 -2.11 10.41 -15.41
CA SER A 143 -2.01 9.03 -15.90
C SER A 143 -3.12 8.15 -15.34
N PRO A 144 -3.44 6.99 -15.95
CA PRO A 144 -4.39 6.04 -15.35
C PRO A 144 -3.97 5.59 -13.95
N TYR A 145 -2.66 5.41 -13.72
CA TYR A 145 -2.11 5.13 -12.39
C TYR A 145 -2.44 6.24 -11.40
N SER A 146 -2.02 7.47 -11.68
CA SER A 146 -2.25 8.59 -10.76
C SER A 146 -3.73 8.89 -10.55
N ALA A 147 -4.57 8.71 -11.59
CA ALA A 147 -6.02 8.81 -11.48
C ALA A 147 -6.60 7.73 -10.55
N SER A 148 -6.15 6.47 -10.67
CA SER A 148 -6.59 5.39 -9.78
C SER A 148 -6.19 5.63 -8.32
N LYS A 149 -4.99 6.18 -8.07
CA LYS A 149 -4.53 6.56 -6.73
C LYS A 149 -5.32 7.76 -6.19
N ALA A 150 -5.61 8.76 -7.00
CA ALA A 150 -6.48 9.88 -6.60
C ALA A 150 -7.89 9.40 -6.22
N CYS A 151 -8.46 8.45 -6.98
CA CYS A 151 -9.74 7.82 -6.63
C CYS A 151 -9.67 7.10 -5.28
N SER A 152 -8.63 6.29 -5.03
CA SER A 152 -8.45 5.63 -3.72
C SER A 152 -8.32 6.61 -2.57
N ASP A 153 -7.58 7.70 -2.75
CA ASP A 153 -7.46 8.77 -1.75
C ASP A 153 -8.83 9.40 -1.42
N HIS A 154 -9.64 9.65 -2.44
CA HIS A 154 -10.99 10.17 -2.23
C HIS A 154 -11.90 9.17 -1.50
N LEU A 155 -11.82 7.87 -1.80
CA LEU A 155 -12.56 6.84 -1.08
C LEU A 155 -12.14 6.82 0.40
N VAL A 156 -10.85 6.76 0.71
CA VAL A 156 -10.32 6.75 2.09
C VAL A 156 -10.78 8.00 2.86
N ARG A 157 -10.71 9.18 2.23
CA ARG A 157 -11.18 10.43 2.86
C ARG A 157 -12.69 10.43 3.08
N ALA A 158 -13.48 9.95 2.12
CA ALA A 158 -14.94 9.87 2.24
C ALA A 158 -15.34 8.94 3.39
N TRP A 159 -14.76 7.74 3.47
CA TRP A 159 -15.01 6.79 4.57
C TRP A 159 -14.59 7.35 5.93
N ARG A 160 -13.42 8.00 6.00
CA ARG A 160 -13.00 8.70 7.22
C ARG A 160 -14.04 9.70 7.70
N HIS A 161 -14.53 10.56 6.82
CA HIS A 161 -15.48 11.61 7.20
C HIS A 161 -16.89 11.07 7.47
N THR A 162 -17.39 10.18 6.62
CA THR A 162 -18.77 9.66 6.73
C THR A 162 -18.93 8.75 7.95
N TYR A 163 -17.93 7.92 8.25
CA TYR A 163 -18.00 6.90 9.30
C TYR A 163 -17.09 7.20 10.49
N ASN A 164 -16.45 8.36 10.53
CA ASN A 164 -15.49 8.77 11.58
C ASN A 164 -14.38 7.73 11.83
N LEU A 165 -13.83 7.16 10.76
CA LEU A 165 -12.82 6.12 10.85
C LEU A 165 -11.41 6.70 11.05
N PRO A 166 -10.52 6.02 11.79
CA PRO A 166 -9.17 6.49 12.10
C PRO A 166 -8.20 6.27 10.93
N PHE A 167 -8.48 6.87 9.77
CA PHE A 167 -7.71 6.74 8.54
C PHE A 167 -6.82 7.96 8.31
N THR A 168 -5.61 7.71 7.79
CA THR A 168 -4.63 8.73 7.39
C THR A 168 -4.19 8.46 5.96
N VAL A 169 -4.09 9.51 5.14
CA VAL A 169 -3.52 9.45 3.78
C VAL A 169 -2.15 10.13 3.81
N THR A 170 -1.16 9.51 3.19
CA THR A 170 0.17 10.07 3.00
C THR A 170 0.52 10.10 1.52
N ASN A 171 1.04 11.22 1.04
CA ASN A 171 1.48 11.36 -0.36
C ASN A 171 3.01 11.43 -0.38
N CYS A 172 3.65 10.32 -0.69
CA CYS A 172 5.09 10.26 -0.81
C CYS A 172 5.54 10.49 -2.26
N SER A 173 6.73 11.05 -2.44
CA SER A 173 7.43 11.06 -3.72
C SER A 173 8.10 9.69 -3.98
N ASN A 174 8.96 9.61 -4.98
CA ASN A 174 9.60 8.35 -5.37
C ASN A 174 10.40 7.74 -4.22
N ASN A 175 10.02 6.52 -3.85
CA ASN A 175 10.75 5.73 -2.86
C ASN A 175 11.82 4.89 -3.55
N PHE A 176 12.94 4.68 -2.87
CA PHE A 176 14.02 3.82 -3.32
C PHE A 176 14.66 3.08 -2.14
N GLY A 177 15.35 1.99 -2.44
CA GLY A 177 16.04 1.23 -1.40
C GLY A 177 16.47 -0.16 -1.86
N PRO A 178 17.16 -0.92 -0.98
CA PRO A 178 17.56 -2.28 -1.26
C PRO A 178 16.35 -3.16 -1.64
N TRP A 179 16.54 -4.06 -2.61
CA TRP A 179 15.52 -4.97 -3.11
C TRP A 179 14.40 -4.31 -3.92
N GLN A 180 14.57 -3.06 -4.35
CA GLN A 180 13.65 -2.45 -5.29
C GLN A 180 13.69 -3.19 -6.63
N PHE A 181 12.51 -3.50 -7.20
CA PHE A 181 12.41 -4.21 -8.47
C PHE A 181 13.11 -3.42 -9.60
N PRO A 182 13.87 -4.09 -10.48
CA PRO A 182 14.78 -3.44 -11.44
C PRO A 182 14.10 -2.81 -12.67
N GLU A 183 12.82 -2.50 -12.61
CA GLU A 183 12.11 -1.67 -13.59
C GLU A 183 12.16 -0.17 -13.23
N LYS A 184 12.46 0.16 -11.96
CA LYS A 184 12.51 1.54 -11.47
C LYS A 184 13.85 2.20 -11.79
N LEU A 185 13.85 3.53 -11.90
CA LEU A 185 14.99 4.32 -12.38
C LEU A 185 16.33 3.95 -11.74
N ILE A 186 16.42 3.95 -10.41
CA ILE A 186 17.70 3.73 -9.71
C ILE A 186 18.25 2.33 -9.95
N PRO A 187 17.53 1.23 -9.67
CA PRO A 187 18.07 -0.11 -9.89
C PRO A 187 18.30 -0.40 -11.38
N LEU A 188 17.45 0.11 -12.27
CA LEU A 188 17.64 -0.04 -13.71
C LEU A 188 18.92 0.68 -14.19
N THR A 189 19.18 1.89 -13.69
CA THR A 189 20.40 2.63 -14.02
C THR A 189 21.64 1.90 -13.54
N ILE A 190 21.63 1.37 -12.31
CA ILE A 190 22.75 0.58 -11.77
C ILE A 190 23.02 -0.63 -12.67
N LEU A 191 21.99 -1.39 -13.05
CA LEU A 191 22.15 -2.57 -13.91
C LEU A 191 22.65 -2.25 -15.33
N LYS A 192 22.39 -1.04 -15.84
CA LYS A 192 22.87 -0.62 -17.16
C LYS A 192 24.30 -0.07 -17.15
N ILE A 193 24.84 0.28 -15.98
CA ILE A 193 26.20 0.77 -15.82
C ILE A 193 27.18 -0.37 -15.52
N LEU A 194 26.73 -1.45 -14.89
CA LEU A 194 27.51 -2.66 -14.62
C LEU A 194 27.64 -3.54 -15.88
#